data_67afcc3fa54a09ca065821fecd83c428
#
_entry.id   67afcc3fa54a09ca065821fecd83c428
#
_cell.length_a   1.000
_cell.length_b   1.000
_cell.length_c   1.000
_cell.angle_alpha   90.00
_cell.angle_beta   90.00
_cell.angle_gamma   90.00
#
_symmetry.space_group_name_H-M   'P 1'
#
loop_
_entity.id
_entity.type
_entity.pdbx_description
1 polymer ?
#
loop_
_entity_poly.entity_id
_entity_poly.type
_entity_poly.pdbx_seq_one_letter_code
_entity_poly.pdbx_strand_id
1 'polypeptide(L)'
;SRGLGDVYKRQMALDVEGGDIVVATGAIRAEGTSKEYAPIEFPAVADLTVTNALVQAAKNLGKKWHAGVVQCKDSFYGQHDPEQMPVGDELLKKWDAWMKLGCKASEMESAALFIVASARGVRAGSDFLVMGNQERVKRGMENHITHDTEGAIQVAIEALRILIREDQK
;
A
#
# COMPACT_ATOMS: atom_id res chain seq x y z
N SER A 1 -15.90 -6.35 -9.15
CA SER A 1 -15.09 -5.74 -8.10
C SER A 1 -14.55 -6.81 -7.16
N ARG A 2 -13.31 -7.18 -7.28
CA ARG A 2 -12.59 -8.01 -6.31
C ARG A 2 -11.22 -7.38 -6.12
N GLY A 3 -11.08 -6.53 -5.13
CA GLY A 3 -9.82 -5.97 -4.70
C GLY A 3 -9.74 -6.01 -3.19
N LEU A 4 -9.82 -7.23 -2.63
CA LEU A 4 -9.45 -7.44 -1.23
C LEU A 4 -7.94 -7.72 -1.22
N GLY A 5 -7.18 -6.69 -0.95
CA GLY A 5 -5.75 -6.74 -0.87
C GLY A 5 -5.25 -7.65 0.24
N ASP A 6 -4.16 -8.28 -0.04
CA ASP A 6 -3.46 -9.23 0.80
C ASP A 6 -2.92 -8.58 2.09
N VAL A 7 -2.89 -9.33 3.16
CA VAL A 7 -2.87 -8.84 4.55
C VAL A 7 -1.47 -8.83 5.19
N TYR A 8 -0.40 -9.05 4.43
CA TYR A 8 0.95 -9.16 4.96
C TYR A 8 1.83 -7.95 4.60
N LYS A 9 1.77 -6.88 5.41
CA LYS A 9 2.50 -5.64 5.09
C LYS A 9 3.43 -5.21 6.23
N ARG A 10 4.74 -5.10 5.94
CA ARG A 10 5.74 -4.51 6.82
C ARG A 10 6.06 -3.11 6.35
N GLN A 11 6.11 -2.17 7.30
CA GLN A 11 6.15 -0.75 7.01
C GLN A 11 7.57 -0.21 6.87
N MET A 12 7.69 0.85 6.07
CA MET A 12 8.93 1.56 5.80
C MET A 12 9.04 2.85 6.62
N ALA A 13 7.98 3.65 6.71
CA ALA A 13 7.98 4.92 7.43
C ALA A 13 7.89 4.69 8.95
N LEU A 14 8.74 5.36 9.74
CA LEU A 14 8.83 5.16 11.19
C LEU A 14 7.63 5.66 11.99
N ASP A 15 6.86 6.59 11.41
CA ASP A 15 5.62 7.14 11.98
C ASP A 15 4.42 6.19 11.84
N VAL A 16 4.59 5.10 11.10
CA VAL A 16 3.54 4.10 10.85
C VAL A 16 3.72 2.92 11.79
N GLU A 17 2.68 2.55 12.53
CA GLU A 17 2.71 1.51 13.55
C GLU A 17 1.74 0.38 13.25
N GLY A 18 1.96 -0.78 13.86
CA GLY A 18 1.04 -1.90 13.73
C GLY A 18 -0.38 -1.52 14.20
N GLY A 19 -1.38 -1.83 13.40
CA GLY A 19 -2.78 -1.45 13.61
C GLY A 19 -3.20 -0.17 12.87
N ASP A 20 -2.26 0.64 12.38
CA ASP A 20 -2.57 1.81 11.55
C ASP A 20 -3.11 1.38 10.17
N ILE A 21 -3.82 2.28 9.51
CA ILE A 21 -4.28 2.12 8.13
C ILE A 21 -3.36 2.93 7.21
N VAL A 22 -2.89 2.32 6.13
CA VAL A 22 -2.21 3.04 5.04
C VAL A 22 -3.11 3.06 3.82
N VAL A 23 -3.38 4.26 3.30
CA VAL A 23 -4.10 4.49 2.04
C VAL A 23 -3.06 4.83 0.96
N ALA A 24 -2.99 4.03 -0.10
CA ALA A 24 -2.06 4.26 -1.19
C ALA A 24 -2.52 5.41 -2.08
N THR A 25 -1.66 6.41 -2.30
CA THR A 25 -1.86 7.47 -3.29
C THR A 25 -1.25 7.11 -4.64
N GLY A 26 -0.30 6.19 -4.65
CA GLY A 26 0.37 5.64 -5.80
C GLY A 26 1.29 4.50 -5.37
N ALA A 27 1.81 3.75 -6.33
CA ALA A 27 2.65 2.61 -6.08
C ALA A 27 3.92 2.61 -6.93
N ILE A 28 5.03 2.21 -6.32
CA ILE A 28 6.28 1.93 -7.02
C ILE A 28 6.10 0.64 -7.82
N ARG A 29 6.35 0.70 -9.13
CA ARG A 29 6.16 -0.40 -10.08
C ARG A 29 7.37 -1.34 -10.08
N ALA A 30 7.60 -2.04 -8.95
CA ALA A 30 8.69 -3.02 -8.82
C ALA A 30 8.19 -4.47 -9.04
N GLU A 31 7.15 -4.64 -9.84
CA GLU A 31 6.51 -5.91 -10.20
C GLU A 31 6.35 -6.05 -11.74
N GLY A 32 6.04 -7.25 -12.22
CA GLY A 32 5.99 -7.56 -13.64
C GLY A 32 4.69 -7.17 -14.33
N THR A 33 3.54 -7.39 -13.70
CA THR A 33 2.22 -7.25 -14.33
C THR A 33 1.99 -5.84 -14.89
N SER A 34 2.30 -4.79 -14.14
CA SER A 34 2.09 -3.43 -14.62
C SER A 34 2.93 -3.09 -15.85
N LYS A 35 4.10 -3.74 -16.04
CA LYS A 35 4.98 -3.53 -17.19
C LYS A 35 4.41 -4.12 -18.48
N GLU A 36 3.58 -5.16 -18.36
CA GLU A 36 2.87 -5.75 -19.51
C GLU A 36 1.72 -4.85 -19.99
N TYR A 37 1.15 -4.01 -19.12
CA TYR A 37 0.00 -3.17 -19.43
C TYR A 37 0.34 -1.73 -19.84
N ALA A 38 1.46 -1.21 -19.38
CA ALA A 38 1.83 0.18 -19.64
C ALA A 38 3.35 0.40 -19.65
N PRO A 39 3.87 1.38 -20.44
CA PRO A 39 5.26 1.79 -20.36
C PRO A 39 5.65 2.14 -18.92
N ILE A 40 6.92 1.91 -18.55
CA ILE A 40 7.38 2.09 -17.16
C ILE A 40 7.26 3.55 -16.68
N GLU A 41 7.31 4.49 -17.59
CA GLU A 41 7.19 5.92 -17.33
C GLU A 41 5.76 6.34 -16.92
N PHE A 42 4.75 5.53 -17.26
CA PHE A 42 3.38 5.79 -16.82
C PHE A 42 3.25 5.45 -15.34
N PRO A 43 2.90 6.42 -14.48
CA PRO A 43 2.88 6.20 -13.04
C PRO A 43 1.68 5.34 -12.59
N ALA A 44 1.89 4.47 -11.62
CA ALA A 44 0.82 3.74 -10.96
C ALA A 44 0.19 4.62 -9.87
N VAL A 45 -0.83 5.40 -10.22
CA VAL A 45 -1.55 6.30 -9.30
C VAL A 45 -2.93 5.76 -8.97
N ALA A 46 -3.33 5.93 -7.71
CA ALA A 46 -4.69 5.64 -7.27
C ALA A 46 -5.68 6.70 -7.81
N ASP A 47 -6.94 6.31 -8.01
CA ASP A 47 -8.00 7.26 -8.29
C ASP A 47 -8.20 8.21 -7.11
N LEU A 48 -8.22 9.51 -7.38
CA LEU A 48 -8.28 10.54 -6.34
C LEU A 48 -9.60 10.47 -5.55
N THR A 49 -10.72 10.21 -6.22
CA THR A 49 -12.04 10.12 -5.57
C THR A 49 -12.08 8.93 -4.62
N VAL A 50 -11.58 7.77 -5.06
CA VAL A 50 -11.50 6.57 -4.22
C VAL A 50 -10.55 6.78 -3.05
N THR A 51 -9.38 7.39 -3.29
CA THR A 51 -8.40 7.70 -2.23
C THR A 51 -9.01 8.62 -1.17
N ASN A 52 -9.72 9.67 -1.57
CA ASN A 52 -10.40 10.59 -0.65
C ASN A 52 -11.49 9.88 0.14
N ALA A 53 -12.26 8.99 -0.48
CA ALA A 53 -13.30 8.20 0.20
C ALA A 53 -12.68 7.26 1.25
N LEU A 54 -11.55 6.61 0.97
CA LEU A 54 -10.82 5.76 1.92
C LEU A 54 -10.29 6.56 3.12
N VAL A 55 -9.69 7.74 2.86
CA VAL A 55 -9.22 8.63 3.93
C VAL A 55 -10.40 9.11 4.80
N GLN A 56 -11.52 9.51 4.17
CA GLN A 56 -12.70 9.95 4.91
C GLN A 56 -13.31 8.81 5.74
N ALA A 57 -13.35 7.60 5.18
CA ALA A 57 -13.82 6.41 5.90
C ALA A 57 -12.96 6.10 7.12
N ALA A 58 -11.63 6.15 6.98
CA ALA A 58 -10.72 5.96 8.12
C ALA A 58 -10.95 6.98 9.23
N LYS A 59 -11.16 8.26 8.86
CA LYS A 59 -11.52 9.34 9.81
C LYS A 59 -12.84 9.07 10.51
N ASN A 60 -13.89 8.71 9.76
CA ASN A 60 -15.23 8.44 10.30
C ASN A 60 -15.22 7.29 11.31
N LEU A 61 -14.35 6.30 11.09
CA LEU A 61 -14.17 5.14 11.96
C LEU A 61 -13.15 5.35 13.09
N GLY A 62 -12.60 6.57 13.23
CA GLY A 62 -11.61 6.89 14.26
C GLY A 62 -10.31 6.10 14.16
N LYS A 63 -9.95 5.63 12.97
CA LYS A 63 -8.70 4.89 12.75
C LYS A 63 -7.53 5.85 12.60
N LYS A 64 -6.36 5.48 13.17
CA LYS A 64 -5.11 6.15 12.84
C LYS A 64 -4.73 5.75 11.42
N TRP A 65 -4.47 6.74 10.57
CA TRP A 65 -4.25 6.51 9.14
C TRP A 65 -3.10 7.34 8.59
N HIS A 66 -2.52 6.86 7.52
CA HIS A 66 -1.48 7.52 6.73
C HIS A 66 -1.84 7.42 5.25
N ALA A 67 -1.47 8.43 4.46
CA ALA A 67 -1.60 8.35 3.01
C ALA A 67 -0.24 8.61 2.36
N GLY A 68 0.05 7.91 1.28
CA GLY A 68 1.32 8.08 0.57
C GLY A 68 1.61 6.97 -0.43
N VAL A 69 2.79 7.06 -1.02
CA VAL A 69 3.28 6.06 -1.97
C VAL A 69 3.63 4.78 -1.23
N VAL A 70 3.29 3.64 -1.84
CA VAL A 70 3.65 2.30 -1.38
C VAL A 70 4.60 1.61 -2.36
N GLN A 71 5.39 0.67 -1.89
CA GLN A 71 6.23 -0.15 -2.77
C GLN A 71 5.48 -1.44 -3.10
N CYS A 72 5.23 -1.67 -4.40
CA CYS A 72 4.64 -2.90 -4.91
C CYS A 72 5.73 -3.78 -5.55
N LYS A 73 5.79 -5.06 -5.16
CA LYS A 73 6.83 -6.01 -5.57
C LYS A 73 6.26 -7.39 -5.86
N ASP A 74 7.00 -8.21 -6.60
CA ASP A 74 6.65 -9.61 -6.87
C ASP A 74 7.13 -10.57 -5.78
N SER A 75 8.32 -10.31 -5.20
CA SER A 75 8.94 -11.23 -4.26
C SER A 75 8.83 -10.76 -2.82
N PHE A 76 8.17 -11.58 -1.99
CA PHE A 76 8.15 -11.39 -0.53
C PHE A 76 9.55 -11.48 0.07
N TYR A 77 10.33 -12.49 -0.31
CA TYR A 77 11.66 -12.75 0.25
C TYR A 77 12.70 -11.71 -0.15
N GLY A 78 12.54 -11.04 -1.29
CA GLY A 78 13.41 -9.93 -1.67
C GLY A 78 13.41 -8.76 -0.68
N GLN A 79 12.39 -8.66 0.16
CA GLN A 79 12.32 -7.69 1.25
C GLN A 79 12.78 -8.26 2.61
N HIS A 80 12.41 -9.51 2.89
CA HIS A 80 12.54 -10.08 4.23
C HIS A 80 13.87 -10.80 4.44
N ASP A 81 14.45 -11.29 3.36
CA ASP A 81 15.71 -12.00 3.35
C ASP A 81 16.55 -11.65 2.12
N PRO A 82 16.81 -10.33 1.88
CA PRO A 82 17.50 -9.87 0.69
C PRO A 82 18.94 -10.40 0.62
N GLU A 83 19.56 -10.69 1.75
CA GLU A 83 20.93 -11.19 1.85
C GLU A 83 21.10 -12.58 1.23
N GLN A 84 20.01 -13.37 1.15
CA GLN A 84 19.98 -14.66 0.49
C GLN A 84 19.70 -14.57 -1.03
N MET A 85 19.37 -13.36 -1.52
CA MET A 85 19.05 -13.17 -2.93
C MET A 85 20.29 -12.81 -3.73
N PRO A 86 20.46 -13.33 -4.95
CA PRO A 86 21.61 -13.00 -5.82
C PRO A 86 21.79 -11.49 -6.09
N VAL A 87 20.69 -10.73 -6.04
CA VAL A 87 20.66 -9.27 -6.24
C VAL A 87 20.46 -8.51 -4.92
N GLY A 88 20.81 -9.10 -3.80
CA GLY A 88 20.54 -8.56 -2.46
C GLY A 88 21.02 -7.13 -2.23
N ASP A 89 22.24 -6.81 -2.66
CA ASP A 89 22.81 -5.45 -2.55
C ASP A 89 21.97 -4.41 -3.29
N GLU A 90 21.42 -4.75 -4.46
CA GLU A 90 20.54 -3.86 -5.22
C GLU A 90 19.22 -3.64 -4.49
N LEU A 91 18.63 -4.71 -3.94
CA LEU A 91 17.39 -4.66 -3.18
C LEU A 91 17.53 -3.78 -1.94
N LEU A 92 18.62 -3.92 -1.19
CA LEU A 92 18.91 -3.12 -0.01
C LEU A 92 19.10 -1.63 -0.35
N LYS A 93 19.81 -1.31 -1.43
CA LYS A 93 19.99 0.07 -1.90
C LYS A 93 18.67 0.71 -2.35
N LYS A 94 17.83 -0.03 -3.06
CA LYS A 94 16.50 0.41 -3.47
C LYS A 94 15.60 0.66 -2.24
N TRP A 95 15.61 -0.25 -1.28
CA TRP A 95 14.86 -0.09 -0.03
C TRP A 95 15.24 1.19 0.71
N ASP A 96 16.55 1.46 0.88
CA ASP A 96 17.03 2.68 1.52
C ASP A 96 16.60 3.94 0.76
N ALA A 97 16.65 3.92 -0.57
CA ALA A 97 16.18 5.03 -1.39
C ALA A 97 14.68 5.29 -1.22
N TRP A 98 13.85 4.26 -1.23
CA TRP A 98 12.40 4.40 -1.03
C TRP A 98 12.04 4.91 0.36
N MET A 99 12.76 4.48 1.39
CA MET A 99 12.62 5.02 2.73
C MET A 99 12.94 6.52 2.79
N LYS A 100 14.03 6.95 2.19
CA LYS A 100 14.44 8.37 2.09
C LYS A 100 13.41 9.21 1.31
N LEU A 101 12.72 8.62 0.35
CA LEU A 101 11.62 9.23 -0.40
C LEU A 101 10.27 9.23 0.35
N GLY A 102 10.21 8.67 1.54
CA GLY A 102 9.01 8.67 2.38
C GLY A 102 7.96 7.63 1.98
N CYS A 103 8.36 6.55 1.31
CA CYS A 103 7.47 5.43 1.03
C CYS A 103 6.86 4.88 2.33
N LYS A 104 5.53 4.71 2.36
CA LYS A 104 4.81 4.38 3.59
C LYS A 104 4.78 2.89 3.89
N ALA A 105 4.56 2.07 2.88
CA ALA A 105 4.35 0.64 3.04
C ALA A 105 4.98 -0.16 1.91
N SER A 106 5.17 -1.45 2.15
CA SER A 106 5.52 -2.43 1.12
C SER A 106 4.41 -3.45 0.99
N GLU A 107 4.01 -3.72 -0.24
CA GLU A 107 2.89 -4.57 -0.60
C GLU A 107 3.15 -5.26 -1.96
N MET A 108 2.15 -5.93 -2.55
CA MET A 108 2.40 -6.77 -3.74
C MET A 108 1.35 -6.60 -4.86
N GLU A 109 0.34 -5.72 -4.74
CA GLU A 109 -0.81 -5.67 -5.64
C GLU A 109 -1.10 -4.30 -6.26
N SER A 110 -0.84 -3.20 -5.54
CA SER A 110 -1.37 -1.88 -5.91
C SER A 110 -0.88 -1.35 -7.24
N ALA A 111 0.37 -1.60 -7.64
CA ALA A 111 0.86 -1.09 -8.92
C ALA A 111 0.12 -1.77 -10.08
N ALA A 112 -0.04 -3.08 -10.04
CA ALA A 112 -0.81 -3.83 -11.03
C ALA A 112 -2.28 -3.37 -11.02
N LEU A 113 -2.90 -3.24 -9.83
CA LEU A 113 -4.28 -2.79 -9.70
C LEU A 113 -4.49 -1.41 -10.34
N PHE A 114 -3.65 -0.42 -10.05
CA PHE A 114 -3.80 0.94 -10.54
C PHE A 114 -3.58 1.03 -12.05
N ILE A 115 -2.58 0.34 -12.58
CA ILE A 115 -2.29 0.32 -14.02
C ILE A 115 -3.40 -0.39 -14.80
N VAL A 116 -3.85 -1.55 -14.33
CA VAL A 116 -4.95 -2.30 -14.99
C VAL A 116 -6.25 -1.51 -14.93
N ALA A 117 -6.55 -0.86 -13.79
CA ALA A 117 -7.71 0.02 -13.66
C ALA A 117 -7.67 1.18 -14.65
N SER A 118 -6.51 1.84 -14.79
CA SER A 118 -6.31 2.91 -15.79
C SER A 118 -6.54 2.40 -17.21
N ALA A 119 -5.96 1.23 -17.56
CA ALA A 119 -6.14 0.63 -18.88
C ALA A 119 -7.60 0.24 -19.17
N ARG A 120 -8.40 0.00 -18.15
CA ARG A 120 -9.82 -0.36 -18.24
C ARG A 120 -10.77 0.82 -18.07
N GLY A 121 -10.27 2.02 -17.78
CA GLY A 121 -11.09 3.20 -17.53
C GLY A 121 -11.98 3.08 -16.30
N VAL A 122 -11.51 2.38 -15.24
CA VAL A 122 -12.22 2.21 -13.98
C VAL A 122 -11.43 2.82 -12.82
N ARG A 123 -12.14 3.23 -11.77
CA ARG A 123 -11.54 3.78 -10.56
C ARG A 123 -10.98 2.67 -9.67
N ALA A 124 -9.80 2.89 -9.08
CA ALA A 124 -9.20 1.98 -8.11
C ALA A 124 -8.49 2.74 -7.00
N GLY A 125 -8.52 2.20 -5.80
CA GLY A 125 -7.77 2.62 -4.64
C GLY A 125 -7.37 1.41 -3.81
N SER A 126 -6.47 1.61 -2.86
CA SER A 126 -6.01 0.55 -1.95
C SER A 126 -5.85 1.10 -0.55
N ASP A 127 -6.28 0.32 0.44
CA ASP A 127 -5.98 0.54 1.84
C ASP A 127 -5.44 -0.75 2.48
N PHE A 128 -4.61 -0.58 3.50
CA PHE A 128 -3.90 -1.67 4.11
C PHE A 128 -3.89 -1.55 5.62
N LEU A 129 -4.08 -2.68 6.32
CA LEU A 129 -3.68 -2.79 7.70
C LEU A 129 -2.16 -2.90 7.79
N VAL A 130 -1.57 -2.12 8.65
CA VAL A 130 -0.17 -2.27 9.05
C VAL A 130 -0.06 -3.43 10.04
N MET A 131 0.61 -4.50 9.65
CA MET A 131 0.82 -5.65 10.55
C MET A 131 1.95 -5.43 11.54
N GLY A 132 2.95 -4.66 11.16
CA GLY A 132 4.11 -4.33 11.95
C GLY A 132 5.12 -3.53 11.13
N ASN A 133 6.11 -2.95 11.78
CA ASN A 133 7.11 -2.10 11.14
C ASN A 133 8.52 -2.66 11.30
N GLN A 134 9.08 -3.17 10.21
CA GLN A 134 10.40 -3.77 10.16
C GLN A 134 11.51 -2.77 10.51
N GLU A 135 11.37 -1.51 10.11
CA GLU A 135 12.38 -0.49 10.37
C GLU A 135 12.39 -0.05 11.84
N ARG A 136 11.24 -0.05 12.49
CA ARG A 136 11.16 0.15 13.95
C ARG A 136 11.89 -0.98 14.69
N VAL A 137 11.71 -2.23 14.29
CA VAL A 137 12.41 -3.38 14.86
C VAL A 137 13.92 -3.25 14.70
N LYS A 138 14.41 -2.92 13.51
CA LYS A 138 15.86 -2.72 13.25
C LYS A 138 16.47 -1.61 14.11
N ARG A 139 15.68 -0.63 14.52
CA ARG A 139 16.10 0.51 15.36
C ARG A 139 15.84 0.31 16.86
N GLY A 140 15.39 -0.89 17.27
CA GLY A 140 15.06 -1.17 18.67
C GLY A 140 13.87 -0.38 19.21
N MET A 141 13.00 0.14 18.33
CA MET A 141 11.78 0.86 18.71
C MET A 141 10.66 -0.14 18.99
N GLU A 142 9.70 0.27 19.83
CA GLU A 142 8.49 -0.49 20.07
C GLU A 142 7.77 -0.78 18.72
N ASN A 143 7.35 -2.02 18.54
CA ASN A 143 6.69 -2.47 17.31
C ASN A 143 5.49 -3.35 17.69
N HIS A 144 4.30 -2.78 17.62
CA HIS A 144 3.07 -3.52 17.76
C HIS A 144 2.85 -4.41 16.54
N ILE A 145 2.54 -5.69 16.78
CA ILE A 145 2.22 -6.64 15.71
C ILE A 145 0.74 -7.04 15.84
N THR A 146 0.01 -6.93 14.74
CA THR A 146 -1.39 -7.34 14.67
C THR A 146 -1.70 -8.03 13.34
N HIS A 147 -2.65 -8.95 13.38
CA HIS A 147 -3.19 -9.65 12.21
C HIS A 147 -4.70 -9.38 12.04
N ASP A 148 -5.24 -8.44 12.82
CA ASP A 148 -6.66 -8.09 12.78
C ASP A 148 -6.96 -7.17 11.59
N THR A 149 -7.39 -7.75 10.49
CA THR A 149 -7.74 -7.07 9.24
C THR A 149 -9.10 -6.39 9.26
N GLU A 150 -9.91 -6.63 10.28
CA GLU A 150 -11.28 -6.12 10.36
C GLU A 150 -11.34 -4.60 10.18
N GLY A 151 -10.37 -3.88 10.78
CA GLY A 151 -10.29 -2.43 10.65
C GLY A 151 -10.13 -1.92 9.21
N ALA A 152 -9.25 -2.57 8.41
CA ALA A 152 -9.06 -2.21 7.00
C ALA A 152 -10.30 -2.56 6.16
N ILE A 153 -10.90 -3.73 6.40
CA ILE A 153 -12.15 -4.16 5.74
C ILE A 153 -13.27 -3.15 6.00
N GLN A 154 -13.44 -2.70 7.24
CA GLN A 154 -14.45 -1.69 7.59
C GLN A 154 -14.20 -0.36 6.90
N VAL A 155 -12.94 0.08 6.77
CA VAL A 155 -12.57 1.29 6.02
C VAL A 155 -12.96 1.15 4.55
N ALA A 156 -12.64 0.03 3.90
CA ALA A 156 -13.01 -0.22 2.51
C ALA A 156 -14.55 -0.23 2.31
N ILE A 157 -15.30 -0.87 3.20
CA ILE A 157 -16.78 -0.90 3.15
C ILE A 157 -17.36 0.50 3.31
N GLU A 158 -16.90 1.29 4.27
CA GLU A 158 -17.40 2.66 4.47
C GLU A 158 -17.01 3.57 3.30
N ALA A 159 -15.82 3.41 2.72
CA ALA A 159 -15.41 4.14 1.52
C ALA A 159 -16.34 3.83 0.33
N LEU A 160 -16.72 2.57 0.13
CA LEU A 160 -17.71 2.19 -0.89
C LEU A 160 -19.08 2.86 -0.65
N ARG A 161 -19.53 2.93 0.61
CA ARG A 161 -20.77 3.64 0.96
C ARG A 161 -20.71 5.13 0.65
N ILE A 162 -19.56 5.76 0.88
CA ILE A 162 -19.30 7.18 0.54
C ILE A 162 -19.41 7.36 -0.99
N LEU A 163 -18.69 6.54 -1.76
CA LEU A 163 -18.68 6.59 -3.23
C LEU A 163 -20.06 6.39 -3.83
N ILE A 164 -20.83 5.41 -3.35
CA ILE A 164 -22.20 5.16 -3.82
C ILE A 164 -23.08 6.40 -3.59
N ARG A 165 -22.97 7.04 -2.42
CA ARG A 165 -23.74 8.27 -2.12
C ARG A 165 -23.32 9.45 -2.99
N GLU A 166 -22.03 9.54 -3.37
CA GLU A 166 -21.53 10.59 -4.26
C GLU A 166 -21.94 10.37 -5.71
N ASP A 167 -21.88 9.15 -6.20
CA ASP A 167 -22.27 8.79 -7.57
C ASP A 167 -23.81 8.90 -7.83
N GLN A 168 -24.62 9.01 -6.78
CA GLN A 168 -26.09 9.19 -6.87
C GLN A 168 -26.54 10.66 -6.89
N LYS A 169 -25.62 11.62 -6.72
CA LYS A 169 -25.89 13.07 -6.78
C LYS A 169 -25.75 13.60 -8.17
#